data_ab31de422d666017f2c3acba234cd9a9
#
_entry.id   ab31de422d666017f2c3acba234cd9a9
#
_cell.length_a   1.000
_cell.length_b   1.000
_cell.length_c   1.000
_cell.angle_alpha   90.00
_cell.angle_beta   90.00
_cell.angle_gamma   90.00
#
_symmetry.space_group_name_H-M   'P 1'
#
loop_
_entity.id
_entity.type
_entity.pdbx_description
1 polymer ?
#
loop_
_entity_poly.entity_id
_entity_poly.type
_entity_poly.pdbx_seq_one_letter_code
_entity_poly.pdbx_strand_id
1 'polypeptide(L)'
;MKKLAALAVLLCSGGIVVFGATRTFTNPKPDGHLKKLFPKAGFFTPLTGEPLHFTAYASDPHGNAAATPLGLVFWTTDLVPYEHGYHGPIHVLVGMDMTGIISGVVVDYHSEPYGYFSVEPDAFADQFKGKSIREPFKVGGDIDAVSRASLSINSATRAIRDSARVMARQFLSPDAVKR
;
A
#
# COMPACT_ATOMS: atom_id res chain seq x y z
N MET A 1 -55.75 -46.20 -12.67
CA MET A 1 -55.49 -44.99 -11.90
C MET A 1 -54.05 -44.99 -11.48
N LYS A 2 -53.15 -44.33 -12.19
CA LYS A 2 -51.72 -44.22 -11.91
C LYS A 2 -51.42 -42.83 -11.40
N LYS A 3 -50.99 -42.73 -10.11
CA LYS A 3 -50.58 -41.48 -9.54
C LYS A 3 -49.12 -41.19 -9.91
N LEU A 4 -48.85 -40.13 -10.68
CA LEU A 4 -47.52 -39.61 -10.88
C LEU A 4 -47.13 -38.77 -9.63
N ALA A 5 -46.03 -39.15 -8.99
CA ALA A 5 -45.40 -38.33 -7.98
C ALA A 5 -44.39 -37.42 -8.67
N ALA A 6 -44.59 -36.11 -8.59
CA ALA A 6 -43.64 -35.12 -9.06
C ALA A 6 -42.55 -34.92 -7.99
N LEU A 7 -41.32 -35.22 -8.35
CA LEU A 7 -40.16 -34.97 -7.51
C LEU A 7 -39.69 -33.52 -7.76
N ALA A 8 -39.90 -32.63 -6.78
CA ALA A 8 -39.39 -31.28 -6.82
C ALA A 8 -37.93 -31.27 -6.42
N VAL A 9 -37.03 -31.04 -7.37
CA VAL A 9 -35.60 -30.82 -7.11
C VAL A 9 -35.44 -29.37 -6.68
N LEU A 10 -35.14 -29.16 -5.38
CA LEU A 10 -34.81 -27.88 -4.80
C LEU A 10 -33.34 -27.56 -5.11
N LEU A 11 -33.06 -26.74 -6.11
CA LEU A 11 -31.75 -26.20 -6.41
C LEU A 11 -31.42 -25.12 -5.37
N CYS A 12 -30.68 -25.50 -4.33
CA CYS A 12 -30.00 -24.52 -3.45
C CYS A 12 -28.86 -23.87 -4.21
N SER A 13 -29.12 -22.72 -4.82
CA SER A 13 -28.07 -21.82 -5.30
C SER A 13 -27.39 -21.18 -4.10
N GLY A 14 -26.32 -21.83 -3.61
CA GLY A 14 -25.41 -21.24 -2.61
C GLY A 14 -24.70 -20.05 -3.23
N GLY A 15 -25.23 -18.86 -3.04
CA GLY A 15 -24.52 -17.63 -3.35
C GLY A 15 -23.28 -17.52 -2.47
N ILE A 16 -22.10 -17.56 -3.08
CA ILE A 16 -20.84 -17.23 -2.40
C ILE A 16 -20.92 -15.72 -2.11
N VAL A 17 -21.23 -15.37 -0.86
CA VAL A 17 -21.09 -13.99 -0.37
C VAL A 17 -19.60 -13.75 -0.23
N VAL A 18 -18.98 -13.15 -1.24
CA VAL A 18 -17.64 -12.59 -1.13
C VAL A 18 -17.75 -11.40 -0.20
N PHE A 19 -17.38 -11.57 1.06
CA PHE A 19 -17.12 -10.46 1.96
C PHE A 19 -15.89 -9.73 1.44
N GLY A 20 -16.08 -8.80 0.52
CA GLY A 20 -15.07 -7.81 0.20
C GLY A 20 -14.78 -7.04 1.47
N ALA A 21 -13.57 -7.13 2.00
CA ALA A 21 -13.14 -6.28 3.10
C ALA A 21 -13.42 -4.82 2.71
N THR A 22 -14.31 -4.17 3.44
CA THR A 22 -14.65 -2.77 3.18
C THR A 22 -13.41 -1.95 3.50
N ARG A 23 -12.75 -1.41 2.49
CA ARG A 23 -11.60 -0.53 2.69
C ARG A 23 -12.07 0.73 3.40
N THR A 24 -11.56 0.95 4.59
CA THR A 24 -11.82 2.16 5.37
C THR A 24 -10.69 3.16 5.09
N PHE A 25 -10.67 3.75 3.90
CA PHE A 25 -9.76 4.85 3.60
C PHE A 25 -10.42 6.18 3.91
N THR A 26 -9.68 7.08 4.54
CA THR A 26 -10.10 8.46 4.75
C THR A 26 -10.06 9.28 3.47
N ASN A 27 -9.21 8.89 2.51
CA ASN A 27 -9.06 9.54 1.22
C ASN A 27 -9.08 8.55 0.05
N PRO A 28 -10.27 8.12 -0.43
CA PRO A 28 -10.42 7.18 -1.53
C PRO A 28 -9.91 7.72 -2.88
N LYS A 29 -9.70 9.05 -3.00
CA LYS A 29 -9.09 9.72 -4.16
C LYS A 29 -7.85 10.48 -3.70
N PRO A 30 -6.71 9.83 -3.56
CA PRO A 30 -5.53 10.41 -2.94
C PRO A 30 -4.71 11.31 -3.88
N ASP A 31 -5.36 12.07 -4.79
CA ASP A 31 -4.68 12.85 -5.84
C ASP A 31 -3.59 13.78 -5.28
N GLY A 32 -3.87 14.45 -4.17
CA GLY A 32 -2.88 15.29 -3.49
C GLY A 32 -1.69 14.49 -2.94
N HIS A 33 -1.97 13.31 -2.40
CA HIS A 33 -0.95 12.40 -1.87
C HIS A 33 -0.10 11.79 -2.99
N LEU A 34 -0.73 11.38 -4.10
CA LEU A 34 -0.02 10.89 -5.29
C LEU A 34 0.98 11.93 -5.79
N LYS A 35 0.54 13.20 -5.87
CA LYS A 35 1.39 14.32 -6.29
C LYS A 35 2.51 14.63 -5.29
N LYS A 36 2.27 14.49 -3.98
CA LYS A 36 3.31 14.61 -2.93
C LYS A 36 4.40 13.56 -3.12
N LEU A 37 4.01 12.30 -3.45
CA LEU A 37 4.92 11.19 -3.64
C LEU A 37 5.71 11.25 -4.97
N PHE A 38 5.07 11.70 -6.05
CA PHE A 38 5.68 11.88 -7.37
C PHE A 38 5.38 13.27 -7.95
N PRO A 39 6.06 14.33 -7.48
CA PRO A 39 5.79 15.71 -7.95
C PRO A 39 5.98 15.90 -9.46
N LYS A 40 6.87 15.11 -10.07
CA LYS A 40 7.17 15.17 -11.52
C LYS A 40 6.18 14.38 -12.37
N ALA A 41 5.29 13.56 -11.77
CA ALA A 41 4.32 12.82 -12.53
C ALA A 41 3.23 13.74 -13.09
N GLY A 42 2.95 13.63 -14.38
CA GLY A 42 1.82 14.30 -15.04
C GLY A 42 0.57 13.42 -15.10
N PHE A 43 0.74 12.11 -14.92
CA PHE A 43 -0.34 11.15 -15.01
C PHE A 43 -0.19 10.03 -13.98
N PHE A 44 -1.33 9.58 -13.41
CA PHE A 44 -1.43 8.38 -12.58
C PHE A 44 -2.53 7.49 -13.13
N THR A 45 -2.26 6.19 -13.21
CA THR A 45 -3.30 5.22 -13.56
C THR A 45 -4.39 5.20 -12.49
N PRO A 46 -5.60 4.72 -12.80
CA PRO A 46 -6.53 4.28 -11.76
C PRO A 46 -5.89 3.22 -10.86
N LEU A 47 -6.41 3.06 -9.64
CA LEU A 47 -5.99 1.98 -8.74
C LEU A 47 -6.38 0.64 -9.33
N THR A 48 -5.42 -0.12 -9.83
CA THR A 48 -5.63 -1.38 -10.53
C THR A 48 -4.49 -2.36 -10.29
N GLY A 49 -4.58 -3.56 -10.88
CA GLY A 49 -3.53 -4.56 -10.84
C GLY A 49 -3.60 -5.49 -9.64
N GLU A 50 -2.72 -6.48 -9.64
CA GLU A 50 -2.54 -7.45 -8.57
C GLU A 50 -1.05 -7.55 -8.25
N PRO A 51 -0.61 -7.06 -7.09
CA PRO A 51 -1.34 -6.29 -6.09
C PRO A 51 -1.82 -4.91 -6.58
N LEU A 52 -2.86 -4.37 -5.91
CA LEU A 52 -3.45 -3.06 -6.26
C LEU A 52 -2.45 -1.91 -6.09
N HIS A 53 -2.31 -1.10 -7.14
CA HIS A 53 -1.41 0.06 -7.12
C HIS A 53 -1.83 1.12 -8.16
N PHE A 54 -1.30 2.33 -7.99
CA PHE A 54 -1.26 3.36 -9.02
C PHE A 54 0.11 3.30 -9.68
N THR A 55 0.17 3.53 -10.98
CA THR A 55 1.44 3.73 -11.69
C THR A 55 1.59 5.20 -12.06
N ALA A 56 2.72 5.80 -11.70
CA ALA A 56 3.05 7.19 -11.99
C ALA A 56 3.82 7.29 -13.30
N TYR A 57 3.42 8.22 -14.18
CA TYR A 57 4.10 8.54 -15.44
C TYR A 57 4.39 10.03 -15.55
N ALA A 58 5.42 10.40 -16.32
CA ALA A 58 5.72 11.80 -16.59
C ALA A 58 4.59 12.49 -17.39
N SER A 59 3.96 11.76 -18.32
CA SER A 59 2.81 12.19 -19.13
C SER A 59 1.88 11.01 -19.36
N ASP A 60 0.68 11.26 -19.90
CA ASP A 60 -0.28 10.20 -20.22
C ASP A 60 0.36 9.14 -21.13
N PRO A 61 0.40 7.87 -20.71
CA PRO A 61 0.98 6.79 -21.50
C PRO A 61 0.09 6.31 -22.66
N HIS A 62 -1.19 6.72 -22.71
CA HIS A 62 -2.11 6.30 -23.75
C HIS A 62 -1.60 6.77 -25.14
N GLY A 63 -1.45 5.82 -26.05
CA GLY A 63 -0.91 6.09 -27.38
C GLY A 63 0.60 6.23 -27.47
N ASN A 64 1.34 6.06 -26.36
CA ASN A 64 2.81 6.07 -26.33
C ASN A 64 3.37 4.74 -25.82
N ALA A 65 3.65 3.81 -26.72
CA ALA A 65 4.22 2.49 -26.37
C ALA A 65 5.60 2.55 -25.70
N ALA A 66 6.29 3.69 -25.78
CA ALA A 66 7.59 3.92 -25.16
C ALA A 66 7.48 4.60 -23.78
N ALA A 67 6.28 4.86 -23.28
CA ALA A 67 6.11 5.46 -21.98
C ALA A 67 6.63 4.54 -20.87
N THR A 68 7.62 5.02 -20.11
CA THR A 68 8.18 4.30 -18.97
C THR A 68 7.61 4.85 -17.66
N PRO A 69 7.21 3.98 -16.71
CA PRO A 69 6.73 4.43 -15.41
C PRO A 69 7.84 5.10 -14.60
N LEU A 70 7.50 6.16 -13.89
CA LEU A 70 8.37 6.79 -12.89
C LEU A 70 8.43 5.95 -11.61
N GLY A 71 7.32 5.26 -11.29
CA GLY A 71 7.23 4.41 -10.11
C GLY A 71 5.80 3.97 -9.81
N LEU A 72 5.66 3.34 -8.66
CA LEU A 72 4.44 2.73 -8.16
C LEU A 72 4.01 3.40 -6.86
N VAL A 73 2.70 3.51 -6.64
CA VAL A 73 2.12 3.97 -5.38
C VAL A 73 1.09 2.96 -4.89
N PHE A 74 1.19 2.55 -3.64
CA PHE A 74 0.38 1.47 -3.09
C PHE A 74 0.11 1.66 -1.60
N TRP A 75 -0.97 1.04 -1.11
CA TRP A 75 -1.34 1.06 0.30
C TRP A 75 -0.68 -0.11 1.04
N THR A 76 -0.08 0.17 2.20
CA THR A 76 0.51 -0.88 3.05
C THR A 76 -0.51 -1.90 3.50
N THR A 77 -1.71 -1.46 3.83
CA THR A 77 -2.80 -2.31 4.34
C THR A 77 -3.35 -3.30 3.31
N ASP A 78 -3.15 -3.04 2.01
CA ASP A 78 -3.54 -3.99 0.95
C ASP A 78 -2.54 -5.15 0.83
N LEU A 79 -1.29 -4.91 1.19
CA LEU A 79 -0.18 -5.83 0.99
C LEU A 79 0.21 -6.58 2.26
N VAL A 80 0.10 -5.92 3.41
CA VAL A 80 0.44 -6.48 4.72
C VAL A 80 -0.66 -6.19 5.76
N PRO A 81 -1.88 -6.71 5.55
CA PRO A 81 -3.06 -6.39 6.37
C PRO A 81 -2.96 -6.88 7.82
N TYR A 82 -1.99 -7.73 8.12
CA TYR A 82 -1.73 -8.25 9.46
C TYR A 82 -0.86 -7.33 10.34
N GLU A 83 -0.26 -6.27 9.76
CA GLU A 83 0.53 -5.31 10.54
C GLU A 83 -0.38 -4.31 11.22
N HIS A 84 -0.32 -4.32 12.57
CA HIS A 84 -1.14 -3.46 13.40
C HIS A 84 -0.25 -2.69 14.37
N GLY A 85 -0.59 -1.42 14.58
CA GLY A 85 -0.07 -0.60 15.67
C GLY A 85 -0.66 -1.02 17.02
N TYR A 86 -0.84 -0.07 17.91
CA TYR A 86 -1.43 -0.32 19.23
C TYR A 86 -2.96 -0.48 19.15
N HIS A 87 -3.65 0.34 18.37
CA HIS A 87 -5.12 0.33 18.23
C HIS A 87 -5.62 -0.26 16.91
N GLY A 88 -4.76 -0.56 15.98
CA GLY A 88 -5.19 -1.14 14.71
C GLY A 88 -4.22 -0.89 13.56
N PRO A 89 -4.67 -1.07 12.32
CA PRO A 89 -3.84 -0.85 11.16
C PRO A 89 -3.51 0.64 11.01
N ILE A 90 -2.28 0.92 10.60
CA ILE A 90 -1.83 2.26 10.19
C ILE A 90 -1.80 2.28 8.66
N HIS A 91 -2.68 3.08 8.06
CA HIS A 91 -2.80 3.18 6.61
C HIS A 91 -1.74 4.13 6.07
N VAL A 92 -0.77 3.59 5.37
CA VAL A 92 0.32 4.35 4.76
C VAL A 92 0.29 4.17 3.25
N LEU A 93 0.30 5.28 2.54
CA LEU A 93 0.52 5.31 1.10
C LEU A 93 2.01 5.43 0.84
N VAL A 94 2.57 4.49 0.09
CA VAL A 94 4.01 4.40 -0.21
C VAL A 94 4.22 4.66 -1.69
N GLY A 95 5.12 5.58 -2.03
CA GLY A 95 5.67 5.74 -3.37
C GLY A 95 7.04 5.09 -3.47
N MET A 96 7.27 4.35 -4.55
CA MET A 96 8.55 3.67 -4.83
C MET A 96 8.86 3.79 -6.31
N ASP A 97 10.06 4.21 -6.66
CA ASP A 97 10.51 4.27 -8.06
C ASP A 97 10.83 2.87 -8.63
N MET A 98 11.07 2.81 -9.93
CA MET A 98 11.35 1.55 -10.63
C MET A 98 12.74 0.98 -10.32
N THR A 99 13.55 1.65 -9.50
CA THR A 99 14.85 1.15 -9.00
C THR A 99 14.78 0.63 -7.55
N GLY A 100 13.61 0.74 -6.90
CA GLY A 100 13.40 0.31 -5.53
C GLY A 100 13.78 1.35 -4.49
N ILE A 101 13.81 2.62 -4.87
CA ILE A 101 13.97 3.74 -3.94
C ILE A 101 12.62 4.29 -3.54
N ILE A 102 12.39 4.46 -2.24
CA ILE A 102 11.17 5.07 -1.71
C ILE A 102 11.17 6.56 -2.08
N SER A 103 10.21 6.99 -2.88
CA SER A 103 10.03 8.40 -3.24
C SER A 103 9.43 9.22 -2.09
N GLY A 104 8.72 8.55 -1.21
CA GLY A 104 8.12 9.11 0.00
C GLY A 104 7.03 8.21 0.56
N VAL A 105 6.51 8.57 1.72
CA VAL A 105 5.35 7.93 2.33
C VAL A 105 4.37 8.99 2.82
N VAL A 106 3.09 8.64 2.92
CA VAL A 106 2.04 9.49 3.51
C VAL A 106 1.22 8.62 4.45
N VAL A 107 1.19 8.96 5.73
CA VAL A 107 0.27 8.35 6.68
C VAL A 107 -1.10 8.97 6.44
N ASP A 108 -2.03 8.16 5.92
CA ASP A 108 -3.37 8.63 5.53
C ASP A 108 -4.37 8.51 6.68
N TYR A 109 -4.31 7.39 7.39
CA TYR A 109 -5.22 7.14 8.51
C TYR A 109 -4.60 6.22 9.56
N HIS A 110 -4.93 6.46 10.82
CA HIS A 110 -4.68 5.57 11.96
C HIS A 110 -5.64 5.93 13.11
N SER A 111 -5.72 5.04 14.10
CA SER A 111 -6.44 5.25 15.36
C SER A 111 -5.50 5.22 16.58
N GLU A 112 -4.21 5.45 16.36
CA GLU A 112 -3.18 5.39 17.39
C GLU A 112 -3.33 6.54 18.40
N PRO A 113 -3.35 6.27 19.72
CA PRO A 113 -3.57 7.30 20.74
C PRO A 113 -2.42 8.31 20.81
N TYR A 114 -1.23 7.91 20.39
CA TYR A 114 -0.02 8.75 20.35
C TYR A 114 0.45 9.05 18.92
N GLY A 115 -0.44 8.89 17.94
CA GLY A 115 -0.14 9.12 16.53
C GLY A 115 0.34 10.51 16.24
N TYR A 116 -0.29 11.53 16.88
CA TYR A 116 -0.02 12.95 16.68
C TYR A 116 1.45 13.36 16.91
N PHE A 117 2.21 12.65 17.72
CA PHE A 117 3.64 12.91 17.90
C PHE A 117 4.54 11.80 17.38
N SER A 118 4.00 10.72 16.84
CA SER A 118 4.77 9.57 16.38
C SER A 118 4.73 9.37 14.87
N VAL A 119 3.59 8.97 14.31
CA VAL A 119 3.46 8.61 12.89
C VAL A 119 2.90 9.72 12.01
N GLU A 120 2.16 10.70 12.59
CA GLU A 120 1.60 11.84 11.83
C GLU A 120 2.63 12.89 11.42
N PRO A 121 3.65 13.24 12.26
CA PRO A 121 4.58 14.29 11.87
C PRO A 121 5.34 13.95 10.57
N ASP A 122 5.55 14.95 9.72
CA ASP A 122 6.36 14.81 8.50
C ASP A 122 7.75 14.23 8.80
N ALA A 123 8.32 14.53 9.98
CA ALA A 123 9.59 13.97 10.44
C ALA A 123 9.63 12.43 10.46
N PHE A 124 8.50 11.75 10.70
CA PHE A 124 8.42 10.30 10.55
C PHE A 124 8.46 9.88 9.08
N ALA A 125 7.63 10.50 8.26
CA ALA A 125 7.51 10.19 6.83
C ALA A 125 8.81 10.49 6.07
N ASP A 126 9.48 11.58 6.41
CA ASP A 126 10.70 12.04 5.73
C ASP A 126 11.87 11.07 5.88
N GLN A 127 11.90 10.25 6.93
CA GLN A 127 12.94 9.25 7.14
C GLN A 127 12.96 8.14 6.07
N PHE A 128 11.86 7.94 5.38
CA PHE A 128 11.75 6.89 4.35
C PHE A 128 12.13 7.41 2.96
N LYS A 129 12.06 8.71 2.74
CA LYS A 129 12.36 9.31 1.44
C LYS A 129 13.83 9.10 1.05
N GLY A 130 14.04 8.53 -0.12
CA GLY A 130 15.37 8.21 -0.64
C GLY A 130 15.95 6.88 -0.13
N LYS A 131 15.27 6.18 0.80
CA LYS A 131 15.72 4.86 1.25
C LYS A 131 15.51 3.80 0.19
N SER A 132 16.50 2.93 0.06
CA SER A 132 16.38 1.72 -0.77
C SER A 132 15.62 0.61 -0.03
N ILE A 133 14.79 -0.15 -0.72
CA ILE A 133 14.15 -1.37 -0.19
C ILE A 133 15.15 -2.39 0.37
N ARG A 134 16.44 -2.25 0.02
CA ARG A 134 17.55 -3.08 0.51
C ARG A 134 17.99 -2.71 1.92
N GLU A 135 17.70 -1.50 2.38
CA GLU A 135 18.04 -1.04 3.71
C GLU A 135 17.24 -1.77 4.80
N PRO A 136 17.72 -1.79 6.05
CA PRO A 136 17.11 -2.58 7.12
C PRO A 136 15.70 -2.11 7.50
N PHE A 137 15.41 -0.82 7.47
CA PHE A 137 14.22 -0.19 8.04
C PHE A 137 14.03 -0.62 9.50
N LYS A 138 15.06 -0.36 10.31
CA LYS A 138 15.12 -0.79 11.70
C LYS A 138 14.93 0.41 12.64
N VAL A 139 13.87 0.38 13.42
CA VAL A 139 13.65 1.38 14.48
C VAL A 139 14.75 1.32 15.53
N GLY A 140 15.30 2.47 15.88
CA GLY A 140 16.50 2.59 16.73
C GLY A 140 17.81 2.30 15.98
N GLY A 141 17.75 2.15 14.67
CA GLY A 141 18.89 2.01 13.77
C GLY A 141 18.87 3.09 12.70
N ASP A 142 18.21 2.80 11.57
CA ASP A 142 18.07 3.71 10.43
C ASP A 142 16.69 4.41 10.37
N ILE A 143 15.81 4.13 11.34
CA ILE A 143 14.55 4.83 11.62
C ILE A 143 14.53 5.20 13.09
N ASP A 144 14.17 6.43 13.41
CA ASP A 144 14.14 6.95 14.77
C ASP A 144 13.09 6.25 15.63
N ALA A 145 13.47 5.94 16.86
CA ALA A 145 12.56 5.44 17.87
C ALA A 145 11.83 6.60 18.54
N VAL A 146 10.54 6.44 18.79
CA VAL A 146 9.75 7.41 19.53
C VAL A 146 9.28 6.79 20.84
N SER A 147 9.67 7.41 21.97
CA SER A 147 9.26 6.97 23.30
C SER A 147 7.75 6.96 23.44
N ARG A 148 7.20 5.94 24.09
CA ARG A 148 5.77 5.72 24.31
C ARG A 148 4.95 5.36 23.07
N ALA A 149 5.56 5.34 21.88
CA ALA A 149 4.89 4.99 20.62
C ALA A 149 5.60 3.83 19.88
N SER A 150 6.36 3.00 20.58
CA SER A 150 7.19 1.95 19.98
C SER A 150 6.37 0.97 19.12
N LEU A 151 5.17 0.59 19.55
CA LEU A 151 4.32 -0.32 18.76
C LEU A 151 3.88 0.32 17.44
N SER A 152 3.42 1.56 17.46
CA SER A 152 2.97 2.30 16.27
C SER A 152 4.12 2.51 15.28
N ILE A 153 5.27 3.00 15.76
CA ILE A 153 6.46 3.24 14.92
C ILE A 153 6.99 1.94 14.31
N ASN A 154 7.11 0.88 15.11
CA ASN A 154 7.60 -0.41 14.61
C ASN A 154 6.64 -1.03 13.59
N SER A 155 5.33 -0.98 13.85
CA SER A 155 4.33 -1.50 12.92
C SER A 155 4.33 -0.73 11.60
N ALA A 156 4.22 0.61 11.65
CA ALA A 156 4.25 1.43 10.44
C ALA A 156 5.54 1.20 9.63
N THR A 157 6.70 1.13 10.30
CA THR A 157 7.99 0.87 9.66
C THR A 157 8.03 -0.49 8.98
N ARG A 158 7.56 -1.56 9.66
CA ARG A 158 7.48 -2.90 9.05
C ARG A 158 6.50 -2.92 7.89
N ALA A 159 5.33 -2.29 8.04
CA ALA A 159 4.33 -2.21 6.98
C ALA A 159 4.91 -1.54 5.72
N ILE A 160 5.61 -0.42 5.85
CA ILE A 160 6.27 0.27 4.75
C ILE A 160 7.34 -0.62 4.11
N ARG A 161 8.24 -1.19 4.91
CA ARG A 161 9.32 -2.06 4.45
C ARG A 161 8.79 -3.28 3.69
N ASP A 162 7.86 -4.00 4.28
CA ASP A 162 7.43 -5.30 3.77
C ASP A 162 6.52 -5.16 2.56
N SER A 163 5.63 -4.16 2.55
CA SER A 163 4.83 -3.83 1.36
C SER A 163 5.70 -3.39 0.18
N ALA A 164 6.70 -2.53 0.41
CA ALA A 164 7.63 -2.11 -0.65
C ALA A 164 8.42 -3.31 -1.22
N ARG A 165 8.83 -4.25 -0.37
CA ARG A 165 9.51 -5.47 -0.81
C ARG A 165 8.59 -6.44 -1.56
N VAL A 166 7.31 -6.52 -1.21
CA VAL A 166 6.32 -7.29 -1.98
C VAL A 166 6.18 -6.70 -3.38
N MET A 167 5.97 -5.39 -3.48
CA MET A 167 5.85 -4.70 -4.76
C MET A 167 7.12 -4.81 -5.61
N ALA A 168 8.28 -4.65 -4.99
CA ALA A 168 9.55 -4.77 -5.70
C ALA A 168 9.75 -6.17 -6.31
N ARG A 169 9.44 -7.23 -5.58
CA ARG A 169 9.53 -8.61 -6.11
C ARG A 169 8.59 -8.86 -7.28
N GLN A 170 7.47 -8.17 -7.33
CA GLN A 170 6.45 -8.35 -8.38
C GLN A 170 6.76 -7.53 -9.65
N PHE A 171 7.25 -6.31 -9.49
CA PHE A 171 7.28 -5.33 -10.58
C PHE A 171 8.67 -4.83 -10.98
N LEU A 172 9.69 -5.04 -10.13
CA LEU A 172 11.03 -4.56 -10.45
C LEU A 172 11.91 -5.67 -11.06
N SER A 173 12.97 -5.25 -11.72
CA SER A 173 13.97 -6.19 -12.23
C SER A 173 14.62 -6.97 -11.09
N PRO A 174 15.06 -8.23 -11.32
CA PRO A 174 15.77 -9.02 -10.31
C PRO A 174 16.97 -8.30 -9.69
N ASP A 175 17.66 -7.47 -10.47
CA ASP A 175 18.83 -6.72 -9.99
C ASP A 175 18.45 -5.58 -9.03
N ALA A 176 17.28 -5.00 -9.18
CA ALA A 176 16.76 -4.01 -8.23
C ALA A 176 16.42 -4.64 -6.87
N VAL A 177 16.13 -5.94 -6.81
CA VAL A 177 15.67 -6.66 -5.61
C VAL A 177 16.79 -7.38 -4.87
N LYS A 178 17.88 -7.75 -5.53
CA LYS A 178 19.04 -8.43 -4.91
C LYS A 178 19.67 -7.56 -3.82
N ARG A 179 19.97 -8.18 -2.68
CA ARG A 179 20.75 -7.59 -1.59
C ARG A 179 22.22 -7.56 -1.90
#